data_6b16141c6fe7a75ce08444cd39ecd166
#
_entry.id   6b16141c6fe7a75ce08444cd39ecd166
#
_cell.length_a   1.000
_cell.length_b   1.000
_cell.length_c   1.000
_cell.angle_alpha   90.00
_cell.angle_beta   90.00
_cell.angle_gamma   90.00
#
_symmetry.space_group_name_H-M   'P 1'
#
loop_
_entity.id
_entity.type
_entity.pdbx_description
1 polymer ?
#
loop_
_entity_poly.entity_id
_entity_poly.type
_entity_poly.pdbx_seq_one_letter_code
_entity_poly.pdbx_strand_id
1 'polypeptide(L)'
;MRFLPLLACGAICVSGQDPYAVAGDHYHLIFENPWARASRVTYGPHETAPVHEHPPTPTAIYIYVTDGGEFRFKHMTGLPIAGLVITRPAVKAGAIRFSHSAPETHSVEYLGDAPTEYVRIELRTRPLDLPIRDVRIPARALDPGKSAVLNEFENGQIRILRVVCAPGKKCPASQNPDDPAIVTVMTGPQRGLVRWSPAREKGPLEEVRVELKSEPAEPRK
;
A
#
# COMPACT_ATOMS: atom_id res chain seq x y z
N MET A 1 58.65 -22.03 -11.56
CA MET A 1 57.68 -20.92 -11.52
C MET A 1 56.29 -21.56 -11.61
N ARG A 2 55.56 -21.57 -10.51
CA ARG A 2 54.17 -22.06 -10.46
C ARG A 2 53.24 -20.82 -10.46
N PHE A 3 52.45 -20.65 -11.52
CA PHE A 3 51.41 -19.65 -11.59
C PHE A 3 50.18 -20.13 -10.79
N LEU A 4 49.83 -19.47 -9.74
CA LEU A 4 48.52 -19.60 -9.08
C LEU A 4 47.49 -18.81 -9.90
N PRO A 5 46.33 -19.41 -10.24
CA PRO A 5 45.25 -18.63 -10.82
C PRO A 5 44.57 -17.84 -9.72
N LEU A 6 44.49 -16.51 -9.89
CA LEU A 6 43.64 -15.64 -9.09
C LEU A 6 42.16 -15.97 -9.42
N LEU A 7 41.47 -16.59 -8.48
CA LEU A 7 40.01 -16.67 -8.56
C LEU A 7 39.46 -15.27 -8.26
N ALA A 8 39.00 -14.55 -9.29
CA ALA A 8 38.20 -13.37 -9.14
C ALA A 8 36.84 -13.78 -8.62
N CYS A 9 36.59 -13.59 -7.33
CA CYS A 9 35.27 -13.71 -6.74
C CYS A 9 34.43 -12.51 -7.20
N GLY A 10 33.71 -12.69 -8.30
CA GLY A 10 32.75 -11.71 -8.78
C GLY A 10 31.63 -11.59 -7.75
N ALA A 11 31.60 -10.47 -7.02
CA ALA A 11 30.43 -10.12 -6.21
C ALA A 11 29.26 -9.94 -7.18
N ILE A 12 28.33 -10.88 -7.20
CA ILE A 12 27.05 -10.72 -7.89
C ILE A 12 26.30 -9.67 -7.09
N CYS A 13 26.36 -8.41 -7.53
CA CYS A 13 25.42 -7.39 -7.06
C CYS A 13 24.03 -7.83 -7.52
N VAL A 14 23.25 -8.41 -6.63
CA VAL A 14 21.81 -8.61 -6.84
C VAL A 14 21.20 -7.21 -6.75
N SER A 15 21.15 -6.50 -7.88
CA SER A 15 20.30 -5.31 -7.98
C SER A 15 18.86 -5.82 -7.91
N GLY A 16 18.12 -5.37 -6.91
CA GLY A 16 16.71 -5.68 -6.79
C GLY A 16 15.98 -5.14 -8.03
N GLN A 17 15.09 -5.96 -8.58
CA GLN A 17 14.27 -5.57 -9.73
C GLN A 17 12.93 -5.03 -9.23
N ASP A 18 12.33 -4.12 -10.02
CA ASP A 18 11.00 -3.57 -9.78
C ASP A 18 9.99 -4.71 -9.54
N PRO A 19 9.19 -4.69 -8.46
CA PRO A 19 8.20 -5.72 -8.15
C PRO A 19 7.22 -6.00 -9.30
N TYR A 20 6.90 -5.00 -10.11
CA TYR A 20 6.01 -5.18 -11.27
C TYR A 20 6.65 -5.99 -12.39
N ALA A 21 7.98 -6.05 -12.45
CA ALA A 21 8.71 -6.85 -13.44
C ALA A 21 8.92 -8.29 -12.99
N VAL A 22 9.22 -8.52 -11.70
CA VAL A 22 9.64 -9.86 -11.22
C VAL A 22 8.58 -10.56 -10.37
N ALA A 23 7.63 -9.82 -9.83
CA ALA A 23 6.52 -10.31 -9.03
C ALA A 23 5.17 -9.84 -9.62
N GLY A 24 5.08 -9.76 -10.95
CA GLY A 24 3.89 -9.27 -11.67
C GLY A 24 2.63 -10.09 -11.41
N ASP A 25 2.75 -11.34 -11.01
CA ASP A 25 1.62 -12.18 -10.58
C ASP A 25 0.99 -11.69 -9.27
N HIS A 26 1.75 -10.93 -8.48
CA HIS A 26 1.29 -10.36 -7.22
C HIS A 26 0.99 -8.87 -7.31
N TYR A 27 1.78 -8.11 -8.10
CA TYR A 27 1.72 -6.64 -8.16
C TYR A 27 1.10 -6.17 -9.47
N HIS A 28 -0.14 -5.71 -9.43
CA HIS A 28 -0.87 -5.21 -10.59
C HIS A 28 -1.02 -3.70 -10.51
N LEU A 29 -0.33 -2.98 -11.41
CA LEU A 29 -0.43 -1.52 -11.50
C LEU A 29 -1.86 -1.13 -11.90
N ILE A 30 -2.48 -0.23 -11.13
CA ILE A 30 -3.81 0.32 -11.43
C ILE A 30 -3.67 1.65 -12.15
N PHE A 31 -2.92 2.58 -11.56
CA PHE A 31 -2.56 3.84 -12.20
C PHE A 31 -1.26 4.40 -11.62
N GLU A 32 -0.68 5.31 -12.37
CA GLU A 32 0.48 6.10 -11.97
C GLU A 32 0.30 7.53 -12.49
N ASN A 33 0.53 8.51 -11.60
CA ASN A 33 0.47 9.93 -11.94
C ASN A 33 1.51 10.71 -11.10
N PRO A 34 1.65 12.03 -11.26
CA PRO A 34 2.60 12.82 -10.49
C PRO A 34 2.43 12.74 -8.96
N TRP A 35 1.24 12.41 -8.46
CA TRP A 35 0.89 12.39 -7.05
C TRP A 35 1.15 11.04 -6.38
N ALA A 36 0.87 9.96 -7.12
CA ALA A 36 0.91 8.62 -6.55
C ALA A 36 1.02 7.52 -7.61
N ARG A 37 1.45 6.35 -7.17
CA ARG A 37 1.37 5.08 -7.87
C ARG A 37 0.50 4.15 -7.05
N ALA A 38 -0.59 3.66 -7.62
CA ALA A 38 -1.52 2.76 -6.95
C ALA A 38 -1.50 1.38 -7.61
N SER A 39 -1.44 0.35 -6.77
CA SER A 39 -1.36 -1.05 -7.19
C SER A 39 -2.32 -1.90 -6.37
N ARG A 40 -2.86 -2.92 -7.01
CA ARG A 40 -3.49 -4.05 -6.34
C ARG A 40 -2.41 -5.09 -6.07
N VAL A 41 -2.36 -5.60 -4.86
CA VAL A 41 -1.45 -6.68 -4.48
C VAL A 41 -2.26 -7.86 -3.98
N THR A 42 -2.01 -9.03 -4.58
CA THR A 42 -2.76 -10.26 -4.31
C THR A 42 -1.81 -11.40 -3.98
N TYR A 43 -2.23 -12.26 -3.06
CA TYR A 43 -1.56 -13.51 -2.76
C TYR A 43 -2.60 -14.62 -2.61
N GLY A 44 -2.38 -15.75 -3.26
CA GLY A 44 -3.02 -17.02 -2.93
C GLY A 44 -2.43 -17.63 -1.66
N PRO A 45 -3.05 -18.69 -1.12
CA PRO A 45 -2.55 -19.39 0.07
C PRO A 45 -1.09 -19.85 -0.12
N HIS A 46 -0.23 -19.53 0.84
CA HIS A 46 1.18 -19.93 0.91
C HIS A 46 2.05 -19.52 -0.29
N GLU A 47 1.62 -18.50 -1.04
CA GLU A 47 2.40 -17.99 -2.17
C GLU A 47 3.60 -17.16 -1.72
N THR A 48 4.61 -17.13 -2.60
CA THR A 48 5.85 -16.41 -2.35
C THR A 48 6.16 -15.50 -3.53
N ALA A 49 6.33 -14.20 -3.25
CA ALA A 49 6.89 -13.26 -4.21
C ALA A 49 8.42 -13.36 -4.20
N PRO A 50 9.06 -13.43 -5.39
CA PRO A 50 10.50 -13.46 -5.50
C PRO A 50 11.16 -12.20 -4.93
N VAL A 51 12.50 -12.22 -4.83
CA VAL A 51 13.27 -11.05 -4.39
C VAL A 51 13.03 -9.89 -5.33
N HIS A 52 12.59 -8.77 -4.77
CA HIS A 52 12.34 -7.53 -5.47
C HIS A 52 12.76 -6.32 -4.63
N GLU A 53 12.87 -5.18 -5.28
CA GLU A 53 13.30 -3.93 -4.66
C GLU A 53 12.18 -2.90 -4.68
N HIS A 54 11.97 -2.25 -3.54
CA HIS A 54 11.16 -1.04 -3.46
C HIS A 54 12.08 0.16 -3.42
N PRO A 55 12.00 1.06 -4.41
CA PRO A 55 12.75 2.32 -4.38
C PRO A 55 12.30 3.15 -3.17
N PRO A 56 13.13 4.11 -2.74
CA PRO A 56 12.75 5.01 -1.65
C PRO A 56 11.54 5.84 -2.08
N THR A 57 10.35 5.41 -1.69
CA THR A 57 9.14 6.22 -1.78
C THR A 57 8.91 6.93 -0.46
N PRO A 58 8.46 8.19 -0.47
CA PRO A 58 8.27 8.95 0.75
C PRO A 58 7.36 8.25 1.75
N THR A 59 6.27 7.66 1.29
CA THR A 59 5.32 6.92 2.13
C THR A 59 4.53 5.92 1.29
N ALA A 60 4.34 4.73 1.83
CA ALA A 60 3.44 3.74 1.28
C ALA A 60 2.22 3.55 2.21
N ILE A 61 1.02 3.60 1.62
CA ILE A 61 -0.25 3.36 2.30
C ILE A 61 -0.79 2.01 1.81
N TYR A 62 -1.18 1.17 2.75
CA TYR A 62 -1.76 -0.16 2.51
C TYR A 62 -3.20 -0.16 3.00
N ILE A 63 -4.15 -0.46 2.13
CA ILE A 63 -5.57 -0.59 2.45
C ILE A 63 -5.96 -2.03 2.21
N TYR A 64 -6.25 -2.77 3.29
CA TYR A 64 -6.56 -4.19 3.21
C TYR A 64 -8.01 -4.40 2.76
N VAL A 65 -8.18 -4.94 1.56
CA VAL A 65 -9.48 -5.17 0.92
C VAL A 65 -10.12 -6.45 1.44
N THR A 66 -9.31 -7.47 1.73
CA THR A 66 -9.74 -8.74 2.33
C THR A 66 -9.08 -8.95 3.69
N ASP A 67 -9.55 -9.91 4.45
CA ASP A 67 -8.76 -10.45 5.56
C ASP A 67 -7.45 -11.01 5.01
N GLY A 68 -6.35 -10.81 5.73
CA GLY A 68 -5.03 -11.33 5.38
C GLY A 68 -4.43 -12.14 6.52
N GLY A 69 -3.74 -13.22 6.17
CA GLY A 69 -2.89 -13.97 7.09
C GLY A 69 -1.58 -13.24 7.39
N GLU A 70 -0.66 -13.96 8.01
CA GLU A 70 0.68 -13.43 8.28
C GLU A 70 1.52 -13.35 7.00
N PHE A 71 2.42 -12.38 6.96
CA PHE A 71 3.43 -12.23 5.92
C PHE A 71 4.83 -12.32 6.52
N ARG A 72 5.69 -13.12 5.93
CA ARG A 72 7.10 -13.23 6.27
C ARG A 72 7.95 -12.50 5.23
N PHE A 73 8.74 -11.54 5.67
CA PHE A 73 9.67 -10.76 4.86
C PHE A 73 11.09 -11.17 5.17
N LYS A 74 11.85 -11.57 4.15
CA LYS A 74 13.28 -11.81 4.28
C LYS A 74 14.03 -10.67 3.60
N HIS A 75 14.58 -9.77 4.40
CA HIS A 75 15.28 -8.57 3.92
C HIS A 75 16.70 -8.92 3.49
N MET A 76 17.07 -8.53 2.28
CA MET A 76 18.40 -8.77 1.70
C MET A 76 19.32 -7.57 1.89
N THR A 77 18.77 -6.35 1.78
CA THR A 77 19.49 -5.08 1.90
C THR A 77 18.72 -4.10 2.76
N GLY A 78 19.35 -2.98 3.06
CA GLY A 78 18.72 -1.93 3.87
C GLY A 78 19.12 -2.01 5.34
N LEU A 79 20.29 -1.41 5.69
CA LEU A 79 20.69 -1.29 7.10
C LEU A 79 19.67 -0.44 7.88
N PRO A 80 19.30 -0.82 9.12
CA PRO A 80 19.88 -1.92 9.92
C PRO A 80 19.18 -3.29 9.78
N ILE A 81 18.30 -3.50 8.79
CA ILE A 81 17.45 -4.69 8.67
C ILE A 81 17.96 -5.76 7.69
N ALA A 82 19.10 -5.55 7.04
CA ALA A 82 19.70 -6.55 6.15
C ALA A 82 19.90 -7.89 6.86
N GLY A 83 19.44 -8.98 6.24
CA GLY A 83 19.50 -10.34 6.81
C GLY A 83 18.42 -10.67 7.82
N LEU A 84 17.56 -9.71 8.20
CA LEU A 84 16.46 -9.97 9.13
C LEU A 84 15.29 -10.66 8.43
N VAL A 85 14.66 -11.56 9.18
CA VAL A 85 13.35 -12.12 8.83
C VAL A 85 12.31 -11.47 9.76
N ILE A 86 11.33 -10.79 9.18
CA ILE A 86 10.28 -10.10 9.91
C ILE A 86 8.94 -10.73 9.54
N THR A 87 8.18 -11.20 10.52
CA THR A 87 6.80 -11.63 10.32
C THR A 87 5.85 -10.52 10.72
N ARG A 88 5.00 -10.11 9.79
CA ARG A 88 3.90 -9.17 10.05
C ARG A 88 2.65 -9.98 10.39
N PRO A 89 1.90 -9.60 11.44
CA PRO A 89 0.71 -10.33 11.86
C PRO A 89 -0.41 -10.24 10.83
N ALA A 90 -1.35 -11.16 10.95
CA ALA A 90 -2.62 -11.16 10.22
C ALA A 90 -3.38 -9.84 10.43
N VAL A 91 -4.13 -9.43 9.40
CA VAL A 91 -4.92 -8.20 9.40
C VAL A 91 -6.35 -8.47 8.98
N LYS A 92 -7.25 -7.57 9.34
CA LYS A 92 -8.66 -7.61 8.93
C LYS A 92 -8.93 -6.69 7.74
N ALA A 93 -9.88 -7.08 6.91
CA ALA A 93 -10.40 -6.22 5.85
C ALA A 93 -10.82 -4.86 6.42
N GLY A 94 -10.48 -3.79 5.74
CA GLY A 94 -10.72 -2.43 6.22
C GLY A 94 -9.62 -1.86 7.11
N ALA A 95 -8.62 -2.64 7.54
CA ALA A 95 -7.45 -2.08 8.20
C ALA A 95 -6.63 -1.22 7.23
N ILE A 96 -5.96 -0.21 7.75
CA ILE A 96 -5.08 0.67 6.98
C ILE A 96 -3.73 0.71 7.69
N ARG A 97 -2.66 0.65 6.92
CA ARG A 97 -1.30 0.81 7.41
C ARG A 97 -0.57 1.79 6.52
N PHE A 98 0.24 2.64 7.08
CA PHE A 98 1.17 3.45 6.31
C PHE A 98 2.49 3.61 7.06
N SER A 99 3.56 3.69 6.27
CA SER A 99 4.91 3.75 6.80
C SER A 99 5.81 4.56 5.87
N HIS A 100 6.82 5.18 6.45
CA HIS A 100 7.93 5.64 5.65
C HIS A 100 8.59 4.43 5.00
N SER A 101 8.73 4.45 3.68
CA SER A 101 9.54 3.44 3.03
C SER A 101 11.00 3.87 2.99
N ALA A 102 11.86 2.93 3.40
CA ALA A 102 13.28 2.97 3.07
C ALA A 102 13.48 2.12 1.81
N PRO A 103 14.56 2.36 1.03
CA PRO A 103 14.95 1.41 0.00
C PRO A 103 15.12 0.05 0.64
N GLU A 104 14.40 -0.94 0.18
CA GLU A 104 14.50 -2.29 0.72
C GLU A 104 14.41 -3.32 -0.40
N THR A 105 15.26 -4.35 -0.32
CA THR A 105 15.21 -5.53 -1.16
C THR A 105 14.80 -6.70 -0.30
N HIS A 106 13.73 -7.38 -0.66
CA HIS A 106 13.22 -8.51 0.10
C HIS A 106 12.48 -9.53 -0.77
N SER A 107 12.36 -10.75 -0.25
CA SER A 107 11.33 -11.69 -0.67
C SER A 107 10.18 -11.68 0.33
N VAL A 108 9.00 -12.04 -0.14
CA VAL A 108 7.77 -12.07 0.67
C VAL A 108 7.16 -13.46 0.57
N GLU A 109 6.83 -14.05 1.71
CA GLU A 109 6.08 -15.30 1.83
C GLU A 109 4.76 -15.00 2.55
N TYR A 110 3.64 -15.33 1.92
CA TYR A 110 2.33 -15.26 2.54
C TYR A 110 2.05 -16.58 3.27
N LEU A 111 1.69 -16.50 4.54
CA LEU A 111 1.50 -17.68 5.41
C LEU A 111 0.01 -18.02 5.66
N GLY A 112 -0.91 -17.27 5.04
CA GLY A 112 -2.35 -17.49 5.24
C GLY A 112 -2.90 -18.62 4.38
N ASP A 113 -3.97 -19.25 4.88
CA ASP A 113 -4.68 -20.37 4.22
C ASP A 113 -5.77 -19.91 3.24
N ALA A 114 -6.07 -18.62 3.19
CA ALA A 114 -7.06 -18.03 2.29
C ALA A 114 -6.41 -16.91 1.46
N PRO A 115 -6.88 -16.67 0.22
CA PRO A 115 -6.37 -15.57 -0.59
C PRO A 115 -6.52 -14.21 0.11
N THR A 116 -5.57 -13.31 -0.13
CA THR A 116 -5.60 -11.95 0.39
C THR A 116 -5.39 -10.91 -0.70
N GLU A 117 -6.00 -9.75 -0.50
CA GLU A 117 -5.88 -8.60 -1.40
C GLU A 117 -5.73 -7.32 -0.60
N TYR A 118 -4.80 -6.46 -1.00
CA TYR A 118 -4.69 -5.10 -0.50
C TYR A 118 -4.29 -4.13 -1.62
N VAL A 119 -4.63 -2.89 -1.42
CA VAL A 119 -4.19 -1.77 -2.27
C VAL A 119 -2.93 -1.18 -1.65
N ARG A 120 -1.90 -1.01 -2.47
CA ARG A 120 -0.68 -0.31 -2.11
C ARG A 120 -0.61 1.01 -2.87
N ILE A 121 -0.54 2.10 -2.13
CA ILE A 121 -0.43 3.46 -2.65
C ILE A 121 0.94 4.01 -2.26
N GLU A 122 1.78 4.24 -3.24
CA GLU A 122 3.07 4.92 -3.09
C GLU A 122 2.87 6.40 -3.36
N LEU A 123 2.99 7.23 -2.34
CA LEU A 123 2.88 8.67 -2.51
C LEU A 123 4.14 9.22 -3.19
N ARG A 124 3.95 10.15 -4.10
CA ARG A 124 5.01 10.90 -4.81
C ARG A 124 5.09 12.35 -4.35
N THR A 125 4.37 12.68 -3.31
CA THR A 125 4.45 13.95 -2.61
C THR A 125 5.68 13.97 -1.70
N ARG A 126 5.89 15.06 -0.97
CA ARG A 126 6.95 15.10 0.05
C ARG A 126 6.71 14.02 1.11
N PRO A 127 7.79 13.54 1.78
CA PRO A 127 7.64 12.60 2.90
C PRO A 127 6.64 13.12 3.91
N LEU A 128 5.76 12.22 4.39
CA LEU A 128 4.82 12.59 5.43
C LEU A 128 5.55 12.85 6.75
N ASP A 129 5.17 13.91 7.42
CA ASP A 129 5.56 14.16 8.79
C ASP A 129 4.74 13.23 9.71
N LEU A 130 5.29 12.06 10.00
CA LEU A 130 4.66 11.05 10.83
C LEU A 130 5.29 11.04 12.22
N PRO A 131 4.47 11.01 13.28
CA PRO A 131 4.98 10.94 14.65
C PRO A 131 5.70 9.62 14.95
N ILE A 132 5.39 8.58 14.18
CA ILE A 132 6.00 7.25 14.26
C ILE A 132 6.24 6.68 12.87
N ARG A 133 7.21 5.77 12.75
CA ARG A 133 7.60 5.18 11.46
C ARG A 133 6.48 4.35 10.81
N ASP A 134 5.65 3.70 11.59
CA ASP A 134 4.60 2.77 11.13
C ASP A 134 3.29 3.07 11.85
N VAL A 135 2.30 3.60 11.11
CA VAL A 135 0.97 3.91 11.65
C VAL A 135 0.01 2.80 11.21
N ARG A 136 -0.75 2.29 12.17
CA ARG A 136 -1.74 1.24 11.95
C ARG A 136 -3.10 1.69 12.45
N ILE A 137 -4.07 1.64 11.55
CA ILE A 137 -5.47 1.93 11.83
C ILE A 137 -6.22 0.59 11.73
N PRO A 138 -6.77 0.08 12.83
CA PRO A 138 -7.48 -1.19 12.81
C PRO A 138 -8.76 -1.10 11.99
N ALA A 139 -9.21 -2.25 11.49
CA ALA A 139 -10.53 -2.36 10.89
C ALA A 139 -11.61 -1.98 11.91
N ARG A 140 -12.67 -1.34 11.41
CA ARG A 140 -13.83 -0.95 12.24
C ARG A 140 -15.08 -1.67 11.75
N ALA A 141 -15.89 -2.12 12.68
CA ALA A 141 -17.26 -2.52 12.38
C ALA A 141 -18.11 -1.26 12.17
N LEU A 142 -18.67 -1.12 10.99
CA LEU A 142 -19.51 0.01 10.63
C LEU A 142 -20.97 -0.46 10.47
N ASP A 143 -21.90 0.42 10.80
CA ASP A 143 -23.32 0.18 10.57
C ASP A 143 -23.66 0.53 9.10
N PRO A 144 -23.93 -0.45 8.24
CA PRO A 144 -24.23 -0.19 6.83
C PRO A 144 -25.56 0.54 6.62
N GLY A 145 -26.40 0.63 7.65
CA GLY A 145 -27.65 1.37 7.64
C GLY A 145 -27.48 2.87 7.92
N LYS A 146 -26.27 3.31 8.29
CA LYS A 146 -25.99 4.70 8.63
C LYS A 146 -24.91 5.28 7.73
N SER A 147 -25.23 6.40 7.08
CA SER A 147 -24.22 7.17 6.36
C SER A 147 -23.32 7.92 7.33
N ALA A 148 -22.00 7.84 7.11
CA ALA A 148 -21.00 8.46 7.97
C ALA A 148 -19.74 8.87 7.19
N VAL A 149 -19.01 9.86 7.68
CA VAL A 149 -17.62 10.14 7.33
C VAL A 149 -16.81 10.07 8.61
N LEU A 150 -15.83 9.19 8.63
CA LEU A 150 -14.90 9.01 9.74
C LEU A 150 -13.53 9.53 9.32
N ASN A 151 -12.96 10.45 10.07
CA ASN A 151 -11.57 10.85 9.89
C ASN A 151 -10.67 9.82 10.60
N GLU A 152 -10.00 8.98 9.81
CA GLU A 152 -9.12 7.92 10.31
C GLU A 152 -7.72 8.45 10.62
N PHE A 153 -7.27 9.44 9.84
CA PHE A 153 -5.99 10.11 10.04
C PHE A 153 -5.97 11.46 9.31
N GLU A 154 -5.33 12.45 9.92
CA GLU A 154 -5.09 13.73 9.27
C GLU A 154 -3.83 14.41 9.78
N ASN A 155 -3.07 14.98 8.83
CA ASN A 155 -2.00 15.93 9.10
C ASN A 155 -2.00 17.06 8.05
N GLY A 156 -0.93 17.84 7.98
CA GLY A 156 -0.81 18.92 6.98
C GLY A 156 -0.71 18.45 5.52
N GLN A 157 -0.45 17.17 5.27
CA GLN A 157 -0.11 16.63 3.95
C GLN A 157 -1.18 15.71 3.38
N ILE A 158 -1.83 14.91 4.20
CA ILE A 158 -2.91 14.00 3.79
C ILE A 158 -4.05 14.00 4.80
N ARG A 159 -5.21 13.52 4.33
CA ARG A 159 -6.33 13.10 5.16
C ARG A 159 -6.81 11.74 4.67
N ILE A 160 -7.04 10.82 5.59
CA ILE A 160 -7.63 9.50 5.31
C ILE A 160 -9.02 9.46 5.91
N LEU A 161 -10.01 9.34 5.03
CA LEU A 161 -11.42 9.26 5.41
C LEU A 161 -11.96 7.87 5.09
N ARG A 162 -12.83 7.39 5.95
CA ARG A 162 -13.73 6.29 5.65
C ARG A 162 -15.13 6.85 5.44
N VAL A 163 -15.69 6.63 4.27
CA VAL A 163 -17.02 7.11 3.88
C VAL A 163 -17.95 5.93 3.77
N VAL A 164 -19.06 5.98 4.50
CA VAL A 164 -20.13 5.00 4.44
C VAL A 164 -21.37 5.65 3.88
N CYS A 165 -21.96 5.04 2.86
CA CYS A 165 -23.19 5.49 2.23
C CYS A 165 -24.27 4.44 2.47
N ALA A 166 -25.28 4.76 3.29
CA ALA A 166 -26.40 3.88 3.53
C ALA A 166 -27.27 3.70 2.27
N PRO A 167 -27.92 2.56 2.10
CA PRO A 167 -28.82 2.30 0.98
C PRO A 167 -29.89 3.40 0.83
N GLY A 168 -30.08 3.91 -0.38
CA GLY A 168 -31.09 4.91 -0.69
C GLY A 168 -30.83 6.31 -0.08
N LYS A 169 -29.69 6.53 0.58
CA LYS A 169 -29.31 7.83 1.14
C LYS A 169 -28.26 8.50 0.27
N LYS A 170 -28.20 9.83 0.34
CA LYS A 170 -27.11 10.58 -0.27
C LYS A 170 -25.83 10.31 0.51
N CYS A 171 -24.74 10.00 -0.20
CA CYS A 171 -23.43 9.89 0.42
C CYS A 171 -23.03 11.21 1.06
N PRO A 172 -22.45 11.19 2.26
CA PRO A 172 -21.89 12.38 2.86
C PRO A 172 -20.77 12.95 1.97
N ALA A 173 -20.70 14.26 1.88
CA ALA A 173 -19.60 14.89 1.15
C ALA A 173 -18.34 14.92 2.02
N SER A 174 -17.17 14.78 1.39
CA SER A 174 -15.91 15.20 2.01
C SER A 174 -15.95 16.69 2.31
N GLN A 175 -15.22 17.13 3.33
CA GLN A 175 -15.08 18.56 3.66
C GLN A 175 -14.45 19.35 2.51
N ASN A 176 -13.50 18.73 1.80
CA ASN A 176 -12.82 19.30 0.64
C ASN A 176 -12.97 18.36 -0.56
N PRO A 177 -14.12 18.42 -1.25
CA PRO A 177 -14.42 17.48 -2.34
C PRO A 177 -13.51 17.67 -3.57
N ASP A 178 -12.85 18.81 -3.69
CA ASP A 178 -11.98 19.16 -4.82
C ASP A 178 -10.51 18.76 -4.59
N ASP A 179 -10.15 18.34 -3.36
CA ASP A 179 -8.81 17.84 -3.10
C ASP A 179 -8.53 16.59 -3.95
N PRO A 180 -7.34 16.49 -4.56
CA PRO A 180 -6.92 15.27 -5.23
C PRO A 180 -7.01 14.10 -4.27
N ALA A 181 -7.60 12.99 -4.71
CA ALA A 181 -7.80 11.86 -3.83
C ALA A 181 -7.69 10.52 -4.55
N ILE A 182 -7.28 9.50 -3.78
CA ILE A 182 -7.29 8.09 -4.20
C ILE A 182 -8.39 7.41 -3.40
N VAL A 183 -9.34 6.81 -4.13
CA VAL A 183 -10.51 6.18 -3.53
C VAL A 183 -10.44 4.66 -3.75
N THR A 184 -10.54 3.90 -2.66
CA THR A 184 -10.65 2.44 -2.67
C THR A 184 -12.04 2.03 -2.18
N VAL A 185 -12.77 1.32 -3.02
CA VAL A 185 -14.09 0.77 -2.67
C VAL A 185 -13.91 -0.48 -1.79
N MET A 186 -14.56 -0.49 -0.63
CA MET A 186 -14.38 -1.54 0.38
C MET A 186 -15.49 -2.59 0.39
N THR A 187 -16.65 -2.29 -0.19
CA THR A 187 -17.83 -3.19 -0.14
C THR A 187 -18.54 -3.25 -1.49
N GLY A 188 -19.45 -4.22 -1.63
CA GLY A 188 -20.29 -4.41 -2.82
C GLY A 188 -19.57 -5.04 -4.01
N PRO A 189 -20.22 -5.02 -5.19
CA PRO A 189 -19.68 -5.66 -6.41
C PRO A 189 -18.38 -5.03 -6.92
N GLN A 190 -18.10 -3.79 -6.54
CA GLN A 190 -16.90 -3.05 -6.93
C GLN A 190 -15.81 -3.08 -5.86
N ARG A 191 -15.93 -3.94 -4.86
CA ARG A 191 -14.90 -4.10 -3.82
C ARG A 191 -13.52 -4.28 -4.45
N GLY A 192 -12.53 -3.55 -3.93
CA GLY A 192 -11.17 -3.52 -4.46
C GLY A 192 -10.99 -2.58 -5.66
N LEU A 193 -12.04 -1.95 -6.20
CA LEU A 193 -11.88 -0.91 -7.22
C LEU A 193 -11.14 0.29 -6.61
N VAL A 194 -10.09 0.72 -7.32
CA VAL A 194 -9.31 1.91 -6.96
C VAL A 194 -9.40 2.91 -8.09
N ARG A 195 -9.60 4.17 -7.75
CA ARG A 195 -9.71 5.25 -8.72
C ARG A 195 -9.08 6.55 -8.22
N TRP A 196 -8.65 7.34 -9.17
CA TRP A 196 -8.31 8.74 -8.97
C TRP A 196 -9.59 9.58 -9.00
N SER A 197 -9.88 10.34 -7.94
CA SER A 197 -11.11 11.13 -7.84
C SER A 197 -10.94 12.50 -8.54
N PRO A 198 -12.10 13.16 -9.03
CA PRO A 198 -13.18 13.56 -8.11
C PRO A 198 -14.55 12.89 -8.29
N ALA A 199 -14.66 11.70 -8.78
CA ALA A 199 -15.98 11.11 -9.01
C ALA A 199 -16.70 10.74 -7.69
N ARG A 200 -17.92 11.28 -7.51
CA ARG A 200 -18.85 10.84 -6.46
C ARG A 200 -19.75 9.75 -7.03
N GLU A 201 -19.78 8.60 -6.40
CA GLU A 201 -20.71 7.53 -6.77
C GLU A 201 -21.98 7.57 -5.94
N LYS A 202 -23.04 7.05 -6.54
CA LYS A 202 -24.32 6.82 -5.85
C LYS A 202 -24.38 5.34 -5.46
N GLY A 203 -24.84 5.05 -4.26
CA GLY A 203 -25.16 3.68 -3.89
C GLY A 203 -24.74 3.32 -2.48
N PRO A 204 -25.18 2.13 -1.98
CA PRO A 204 -24.68 1.62 -0.72
C PRO A 204 -23.23 1.19 -0.91
N LEU A 205 -22.31 1.93 -0.34
CA LEU A 205 -20.88 1.64 -0.43
C LEU A 205 -20.14 2.09 0.82
N GLU A 206 -19.06 1.42 1.08
CA GLU A 206 -18.01 1.88 1.96
C GLU A 206 -16.76 2.12 1.12
N GLU A 207 -16.11 3.24 1.32
CA GLU A 207 -14.85 3.57 0.66
C GLU A 207 -13.83 4.14 1.64
N VAL A 208 -12.56 3.87 1.38
CA VAL A 208 -11.44 4.58 1.98
C VAL A 208 -10.94 5.61 0.99
N ARG A 209 -10.90 6.86 1.42
CA ARG A 209 -10.48 8.01 0.62
C ARG A 209 -9.19 8.59 1.20
N VAL A 210 -8.13 8.62 0.41
CA VAL A 210 -6.87 9.26 0.73
C VAL A 210 -6.81 10.58 -0.01
N GLU A 211 -7.06 11.69 0.68
CA GLU A 211 -6.99 13.05 0.15
C GLU A 211 -5.57 13.58 0.28
N LEU A 212 -5.05 14.18 -0.79
CA LEU A 212 -3.69 14.69 -0.88
C LEU A 212 -3.72 16.21 -0.73
N LYS A 213 -3.15 16.71 0.35
CA LYS A 213 -3.14 18.15 0.72
C LYS A 213 -1.83 18.84 0.32
N SER A 214 -0.80 18.07 -0.01
CA SER A 214 0.51 18.58 -0.45
C SER A 214 0.74 18.30 -1.93
N GLU A 215 1.39 19.21 -2.61
CA GLU A 215 1.75 19.09 -4.01
C GLU A 215 2.69 17.91 -4.30
N PRO A 216 2.70 17.38 -5.53
CA PRO A 216 3.69 16.40 -5.96
C PRO A 216 5.11 16.90 -5.70
N ALA A 217 6.01 15.98 -5.35
CA ALA A 217 7.43 16.30 -5.34
C ALA A 217 7.88 16.56 -6.78
N GLU A 218 8.68 17.60 -6.99
CA GLU A 218 9.28 17.83 -8.30
C GLU A 218 10.09 16.60 -8.72
N PRO A 219 10.02 16.20 -10.02
CA PRO A 219 10.85 15.11 -10.51
C PRO A 219 12.31 15.45 -10.26
N ARG A 220 13.04 14.55 -9.63
CA ARG A 220 14.50 14.70 -9.49
C ARG A 220 15.10 14.72 -10.90
N LYS A 221 15.75 15.84 -11.24
CA LYS A 221 16.49 16.01 -12.48
C LYS A 221 17.71 15.09 -12.52
#